data_533d4d9fb7d85c7e110e02c910129c99
#
_entry.id   533d4d9fb7d85c7e110e02c910129c99
#
_cell.length_a   1.000
_cell.length_b   1.000
_cell.length_c   1.000
_cell.angle_alpha   90.00
_cell.angle_beta   90.00
_cell.angle_gamma   90.00
#
_symmetry.space_group_name_H-M   'P 1'
#
loop_
_entity.id
_entity.type
_entity.pdbx_description
1 polymer ?
#
loop_
_entity_poly.entity_id
_entity_poly.type
_entity_poly.pdbx_seq_one_letter_code
_entity_poly.pdbx_strand_id
1 'polypeptide(L)'
;MRIKVTCLLLVALFFTACAPATEVPTPTPIAYNPFVPLGGGDSPVVIPTSADGTPYVFPTPTEGPFIVPTAIPLEQLLPSAHIVGTPTPDGPRVLPTARRDAEQYVVQPGDSLGAIAQSYGVSLEALMTANGLTEADILEVGQTLVVPVPEPGAVGSSFKIIPDSELIYGPASAKFDVGAFVQARGGYLSAYAEEVNGEYLSGAQIVTLVSQNYSVNPRLLLALIEYRSGWLNNPAPLQTDFALGIGDLSRLGLYRQLTYASNELNRGYYLWRANALSTWVLADGSVVPINAGINAGTAGAQNFFAKLDDRATWQTDVEINGLFQTYFFLFGSPFDLAVDPVIPAWLHQPRFALPFERGVPWVYTGGPHGGWADGSAWAALDFAPLNGGVVWCQSEEWVTALTDGLITRAGGGQVIQDLDGDGYEQTGWAILYMHVDSRDRVEPGTRVKGGERIGHPSCEGGDSDATHLHLARKYNGEWVPADGHLPFVLDGWVSSGAGVEYDGYLKRGNVTLEALEGIFEQNTIQR
;
A
#
# COMPACT_ATOMS: atom_id res chain seq x y z
N MET A 1 40.55 53.11 -58.87
CA MET A 1 41.41 53.82 -57.91
C MET A 1 40.79 53.53 -56.50
N ARG A 2 41.42 52.71 -55.70
CA ARG A 2 40.91 52.20 -54.40
C ARG A 2 41.35 53.18 -53.33
N ILE A 3 40.42 53.67 -52.52
CA ILE A 3 40.71 54.44 -51.32
C ILE A 3 40.27 53.54 -50.15
N LYS A 4 41.26 53.12 -49.33
CA LYS A 4 41.06 52.46 -48.05
C LYS A 4 40.82 53.53 -46.99
N VAL A 5 39.70 53.49 -46.32
CA VAL A 5 39.46 54.27 -45.10
C VAL A 5 39.62 53.31 -43.89
N THR A 6 40.63 53.58 -43.09
CA THR A 6 40.93 52.89 -41.84
C THR A 6 40.12 53.56 -40.75
N CYS A 7 39.19 52.81 -40.14
CA CYS A 7 38.42 53.27 -38.97
C CYS A 7 39.10 52.74 -37.69
N LEU A 8 39.62 53.68 -36.90
CA LEU A 8 40.18 53.39 -35.57
C LEU A 8 39.02 53.21 -34.59
N LEU A 9 38.85 52.02 -34.05
CA LEU A 9 37.94 51.76 -32.92
C LEU A 9 38.67 51.96 -31.59
N LEU A 10 38.27 52.98 -30.84
CA LEU A 10 38.61 53.15 -29.44
C LEU A 10 37.79 52.15 -28.61
N VAL A 11 38.48 51.22 -27.97
CA VAL A 11 37.87 50.31 -26.98
C VAL A 11 37.94 50.95 -25.62
N ALA A 12 36.84 51.46 -25.10
CA ALA A 12 36.70 51.87 -23.71
C ALA A 12 36.43 50.64 -22.85
N LEU A 13 37.42 50.27 -22.03
CA LEU A 13 37.25 49.22 -21.02
C LEU A 13 36.43 49.76 -19.83
N PHE A 14 35.17 49.37 -19.76
CA PHE A 14 34.42 49.47 -18.51
C PHE A 14 34.71 48.25 -17.66
N PHE A 15 35.47 48.38 -16.57
CA PHE A 15 35.51 47.43 -15.52
C PHE A 15 34.21 47.52 -14.69
N THR A 16 33.23 46.65 -14.97
CA THR A 16 32.15 46.37 -14.05
C THR A 16 32.66 45.29 -13.09
N ALA A 17 32.80 45.65 -11.83
CA ALA A 17 33.04 44.69 -10.76
C ALA A 17 31.80 43.77 -10.64
N CYS A 18 31.91 42.53 -11.08
CA CYS A 18 30.95 41.47 -10.75
C CYS A 18 31.17 41.15 -9.28
N ALA A 19 30.20 41.49 -8.42
CA ALA A 19 30.06 40.87 -7.14
C ALA A 19 29.79 39.36 -7.39
N PRO A 20 30.41 38.45 -6.59
CA PRO A 20 30.09 37.04 -6.70
C PRO A 20 28.58 36.85 -6.38
N ALA A 21 27.84 36.28 -7.33
CA ALA A 21 26.52 35.76 -7.03
C ALA A 21 26.64 34.75 -5.89
N THR A 22 25.95 35.01 -4.79
CA THR A 22 25.74 34.00 -3.76
C THR A 22 25.07 32.84 -4.47
N GLU A 23 25.75 31.73 -4.59
CA GLU A 23 25.15 30.46 -5.02
C GLU A 23 24.00 30.18 -4.07
N VAL A 24 22.77 30.27 -4.58
CA VAL A 24 21.62 29.68 -3.94
C VAL A 24 21.93 28.18 -3.94
N PRO A 25 22.00 27.52 -2.77
CA PRO A 25 22.21 26.09 -2.76
C PRO A 25 21.08 25.46 -3.59
N THR A 26 21.45 24.79 -4.65
CA THR A 26 20.56 23.91 -5.40
C THR A 26 20.01 22.92 -4.35
N PRO A 27 18.69 22.81 -4.17
CA PRO A 27 18.15 21.79 -3.28
C PRO A 27 18.67 20.45 -3.79
N THR A 28 19.38 19.75 -2.91
CA THR A 28 19.79 18.37 -3.17
C THR A 28 18.48 17.62 -3.45
N PRO A 29 18.34 16.90 -4.57
CA PRO A 29 17.17 16.06 -4.77
C PRO A 29 17.07 15.14 -3.56
N ILE A 30 16.01 15.27 -2.78
CA ILE A 30 15.69 14.31 -1.72
C ILE A 30 15.46 13.01 -2.46
N ALA A 31 16.31 12.02 -2.20
CA ALA A 31 16.16 10.71 -2.80
C ALA A 31 14.74 10.22 -2.45
N TYR A 32 13.88 10.17 -3.46
CA TYR A 32 12.52 9.71 -3.34
C TYR A 32 12.51 8.30 -2.72
N ASN A 33 11.86 8.15 -1.60
CA ASN A 33 11.56 6.86 -1.00
C ASN A 33 10.03 6.69 -1.02
N PRO A 34 9.48 5.91 -1.96
CA PRO A 34 8.03 5.75 -2.13
C PRO A 34 7.33 5.14 -0.92
N PHE A 35 8.09 4.73 0.09
CA PHE A 35 7.58 4.05 1.28
C PHE A 35 7.62 4.92 2.55
N VAL A 36 8.06 6.16 2.46
CA VAL A 36 8.08 7.09 3.60
C VAL A 36 7.11 8.22 3.33
N PRO A 37 6.01 8.37 4.06
CA PRO A 37 5.19 9.57 3.98
C PRO A 37 6.06 10.80 4.26
N LEU A 38 6.09 11.76 3.35
CA LEU A 38 6.75 13.05 3.56
C LEU A 38 5.82 13.91 4.41
N GLY A 39 5.70 13.60 5.69
CA GLY A 39 4.96 14.41 6.65
C GLY A 39 5.94 15.18 7.52
N GLY A 40 6.10 16.44 7.25
CA GLY A 40 6.69 17.38 8.20
C GLY A 40 5.56 18.10 8.93
N GLY A 41 5.34 17.80 10.17
CA GLY A 41 4.42 18.56 10.99
C GLY A 41 4.42 18.06 12.42
N ASP A 42 4.92 18.89 13.33
CA ASP A 42 4.83 18.70 14.77
C ASP A 42 3.36 18.64 15.21
N SER A 43 2.79 17.46 15.24
CA SER A 43 1.56 17.26 15.97
C SER A 43 1.73 16.06 16.91
N PRO A 44 1.67 16.29 18.23
CA PRO A 44 1.67 15.20 19.20
C PRO A 44 0.46 14.30 18.93
N VAL A 45 0.61 13.00 19.15
CA VAL A 45 -0.52 12.08 19.21
C VAL A 45 -1.49 12.61 20.27
N VAL A 46 -2.52 13.32 19.82
CA VAL A 46 -3.54 13.84 20.72
C VAL A 46 -4.45 12.68 21.06
N ILE A 47 -4.41 12.23 22.31
CA ILE A 47 -5.47 11.36 22.83
C ILE A 47 -6.78 12.15 22.71
N PRO A 48 -7.77 11.65 21.96
CA PRO A 48 -9.02 12.39 21.79
C PRO A 48 -9.64 12.66 23.15
N THR A 49 -10.01 13.93 23.38
CA THR A 49 -10.74 14.34 24.57
C THR A 49 -12.18 14.60 24.20
N SER A 50 -13.11 14.22 25.08
CA SER A 50 -14.52 14.58 24.92
C SER A 50 -14.73 16.12 25.00
N ALA A 51 -15.89 16.62 24.58
CA ALA A 51 -16.20 18.04 24.55
C ALA A 51 -16.10 18.75 25.92
N ASP A 52 -15.99 18.03 27.01
CA ASP A 52 -15.76 18.50 28.38
C ASP A 52 -14.28 18.46 28.80
N GLY A 53 -13.36 18.14 27.92
CA GLY A 53 -11.91 18.11 28.17
C GLY A 53 -11.41 16.85 28.89
N THR A 54 -12.27 15.86 29.11
CA THR A 54 -11.83 14.58 29.66
C THR A 54 -11.19 13.70 28.57
N PRO A 55 -10.08 12.98 28.84
CA PRO A 55 -9.52 12.03 27.88
C PRO A 55 -10.59 11.01 27.47
N TYR A 56 -10.74 10.79 26.17
CA TYR A 56 -11.64 9.75 25.67
C TYR A 56 -11.09 8.40 26.14
N VAL A 57 -11.70 7.85 27.18
CA VAL A 57 -11.40 6.48 27.59
C VAL A 57 -12.16 5.59 26.62
N PHE A 58 -11.42 5.00 25.65
CA PHE A 58 -11.97 3.90 24.87
C PHE A 58 -12.52 2.88 25.85
N PRO A 59 -13.74 2.35 25.65
CA PRO A 59 -14.28 1.35 26.54
C PRO A 59 -13.25 0.23 26.65
N THR A 60 -12.69 0.09 27.85
CA THR A 60 -11.73 -1.00 28.13
C THR A 60 -12.48 -2.28 27.80
N PRO A 61 -11.94 -3.15 26.91
CA PRO A 61 -12.56 -4.44 26.66
C PRO A 61 -12.73 -5.10 28.03
N THR A 62 -13.94 -5.54 28.34
CA THR A 62 -14.18 -6.31 29.56
C THR A 62 -13.24 -7.51 29.48
N GLU A 63 -12.26 -7.54 30.37
CA GLU A 63 -11.24 -8.59 30.42
C GLU A 63 -11.91 -9.96 30.54
N GLY A 64 -12.17 -10.60 29.40
CA GLY A 64 -12.16 -12.03 29.37
C GLY A 64 -10.71 -12.49 29.55
N PRO A 65 -10.43 -13.55 30.30
CA PRO A 65 -9.06 -14.01 30.46
C PRO A 65 -8.44 -14.20 29.08
N PHE A 66 -7.31 -13.51 28.84
CA PHE A 66 -6.50 -13.68 27.65
C PHE A 66 -6.00 -15.13 27.70
N ILE A 67 -6.68 -16.03 26.99
CA ILE A 67 -6.25 -17.42 26.89
C ILE A 67 -5.08 -17.40 25.92
N VAL A 68 -3.86 -17.33 26.45
CA VAL A 68 -2.67 -17.70 25.67
C VAL A 68 -2.89 -19.15 25.26
N PRO A 69 -3.04 -19.48 23.97
CA PRO A 69 -3.19 -20.87 23.57
C PRO A 69 -2.00 -21.65 24.12
N THR A 70 -2.24 -22.68 24.92
CA THR A 70 -1.18 -23.57 25.35
C THR A 70 -0.60 -24.19 24.08
N ALA A 71 0.71 -24.10 23.90
CA ALA A 71 1.38 -24.68 22.73
C ALA A 71 0.95 -26.15 22.59
N ILE A 72 0.26 -26.44 21.50
CA ILE A 72 -0.11 -27.83 21.16
C ILE A 72 1.14 -28.45 20.55
N PRO A 73 1.60 -29.61 21.02
CA PRO A 73 2.75 -30.30 20.45
C PRO A 73 2.56 -30.51 18.94
N LEU A 74 3.63 -30.30 18.16
CA LEU A 74 3.64 -30.40 16.69
C LEU A 74 3.06 -31.76 16.19
N GLU A 75 3.23 -32.83 16.97
CA GLU A 75 2.70 -34.16 16.67
C GLU A 75 1.15 -34.20 16.65
N GLN A 76 0.50 -33.25 17.30
CA GLN A 76 -0.97 -33.09 17.27
C GLN A 76 -1.45 -32.23 16.08
N LEU A 77 -0.52 -31.57 15.38
CA LEU A 77 -0.78 -30.84 14.14
C LEU A 77 -0.61 -31.70 12.88
N LEU A 78 -0.14 -32.95 13.03
CA LEU A 78 -0.07 -33.90 11.93
C LEU A 78 -1.48 -34.13 11.35
N PRO A 79 -1.63 -34.40 10.06
CA PRO A 79 -2.78 -34.12 9.19
C PRO A 79 -4.10 -34.64 9.72
N SER A 80 -4.50 -34.17 10.87
CA SER A 80 -5.82 -34.32 11.38
C SER A 80 -6.74 -33.28 10.77
N ALA A 81 -7.99 -33.61 10.71
CA ALA A 81 -9.09 -32.94 10.01
C ALA A 81 -9.17 -31.41 10.09
N HIS A 82 -8.38 -30.74 10.95
CA HIS A 82 -8.39 -29.28 11.10
C HIS A 82 -7.68 -28.51 9.98
N ILE A 83 -6.80 -29.18 9.20
CA ILE A 83 -6.09 -28.55 8.08
C ILE A 83 -6.84 -28.76 6.75
N VAL A 84 -7.80 -29.68 6.71
CA VAL A 84 -8.49 -30.10 5.49
C VAL A 84 -9.70 -29.21 5.15
N GLY A 85 -10.24 -28.50 6.12
CA GLY A 85 -11.38 -27.61 5.92
C GLY A 85 -10.99 -26.17 6.19
N THR A 86 -10.45 -25.45 5.19
CA THR A 86 -10.33 -24.02 5.34
C THR A 86 -11.73 -23.39 5.19
N PRO A 87 -12.10 -22.43 6.06
CA PRO A 87 -13.35 -21.70 5.91
C PRO A 87 -13.34 -20.74 4.70
N THR A 88 -12.19 -20.59 4.04
CA THR A 88 -12.07 -19.79 2.83
C THR A 88 -12.94 -20.38 1.73
N PRO A 89 -13.94 -19.64 1.20
CA PRO A 89 -14.89 -20.17 0.23
C PRO A 89 -14.30 -20.40 -1.16
N ASP A 90 -13.04 -20.00 -1.39
CA ASP A 90 -12.39 -20.10 -2.68
C ASP A 90 -12.07 -21.57 -3.03
N GLY A 91 -12.80 -22.10 -4.01
CA GLY A 91 -12.42 -23.33 -4.69
C GLY A 91 -11.22 -23.15 -5.62
N PRO A 92 -10.72 -24.25 -6.24
CA PRO A 92 -9.64 -24.15 -7.23
C PRO A 92 -10.03 -23.18 -8.35
N ARG A 93 -9.10 -22.28 -8.69
CA ARG A 93 -9.30 -21.28 -9.75
C ARG A 93 -8.79 -21.80 -11.08
N VAL A 94 -9.39 -21.28 -12.16
CA VAL A 94 -8.77 -21.35 -13.48
C VAL A 94 -7.75 -20.22 -13.54
N LEU A 95 -6.48 -20.56 -13.38
CA LEU A 95 -5.40 -19.58 -13.49
C LEU A 95 -5.26 -19.05 -14.91
N PRO A 96 -4.72 -17.85 -15.10
CA PRO A 96 -4.34 -17.36 -16.41
C PRO A 96 -3.52 -18.42 -17.14
N THR A 97 -3.88 -18.70 -18.38
CA THR A 97 -3.13 -19.67 -19.17
C THR A 97 -1.71 -19.15 -19.37
N ALA A 98 -0.70 -19.93 -18.99
CA ALA A 98 0.68 -19.58 -19.28
C ALA A 98 0.83 -19.33 -20.80
N ARG A 99 1.55 -18.28 -21.15
CA ARG A 99 1.83 -17.96 -22.56
C ARG A 99 2.49 -19.15 -23.24
N ARG A 100 2.09 -19.39 -24.48
CA ARG A 100 2.66 -20.48 -25.31
C ARG A 100 3.64 -19.97 -26.34
N ASP A 101 3.61 -18.66 -26.61
CA ASP A 101 4.45 -17.99 -27.58
C ASP A 101 5.22 -16.86 -26.90
N ALA A 102 6.41 -16.55 -27.43
CA ALA A 102 7.16 -15.38 -27.03
C ALA A 102 6.40 -14.11 -27.45
N GLU A 103 6.48 -13.07 -26.63
CA GLU A 103 5.88 -11.77 -26.91
C GLU A 103 6.95 -10.70 -27.10
N GLN A 104 6.57 -9.59 -27.76
CA GLN A 104 7.40 -8.40 -27.85
C GLN A 104 6.89 -7.36 -26.87
N TYR A 105 7.79 -6.82 -26.08
CA TYR A 105 7.54 -5.74 -25.14
C TYR A 105 8.36 -4.51 -25.51
N VAL A 106 7.73 -3.35 -25.51
CA VAL A 106 8.41 -2.06 -25.74
C VAL A 106 8.65 -1.40 -24.38
N VAL A 107 9.92 -1.18 -24.04
CA VAL A 107 10.36 -0.61 -22.75
C VAL A 107 9.78 0.78 -22.57
N GLN A 108 9.14 0.99 -21.42
CA GLN A 108 8.53 2.26 -21.01
C GLN A 108 9.46 3.03 -20.05
N PRO A 109 9.25 4.34 -19.86
CA PRO A 109 9.96 5.11 -18.84
C PRO A 109 9.74 4.50 -17.45
N GLY A 110 10.82 4.27 -16.69
CA GLY A 110 10.78 3.67 -15.36
C GLY A 110 10.87 2.14 -15.31
N ASP A 111 10.86 1.46 -16.45
CA ASP A 111 11.01 0.01 -16.48
C ASP A 111 12.40 -0.45 -16.06
N SER A 112 12.43 -1.64 -15.47
CA SER A 112 13.66 -2.42 -15.29
C SER A 112 13.49 -3.84 -15.85
N LEU A 113 14.59 -4.47 -16.27
CA LEU A 113 14.54 -5.88 -16.74
C LEU A 113 13.94 -6.82 -15.70
N GLY A 114 14.25 -6.59 -14.42
CA GLY A 114 13.69 -7.39 -13.34
C GLY A 114 12.17 -7.22 -13.19
N ALA A 115 11.66 -5.99 -13.28
CA ALA A 115 10.23 -5.71 -13.21
C ALA A 115 9.48 -6.31 -14.41
N ILE A 116 10.05 -6.17 -15.62
CA ILE A 116 9.48 -6.76 -16.84
C ILE A 116 9.46 -8.30 -16.72
N ALA A 117 10.60 -8.93 -16.35
CA ALA A 117 10.67 -10.38 -16.17
C ALA A 117 9.61 -10.88 -15.19
N GLN A 118 9.47 -10.18 -14.07
CA GLN A 118 8.48 -10.50 -13.05
C GLN A 118 7.04 -10.38 -13.55
N SER A 119 6.70 -9.28 -14.24
CA SER A 119 5.34 -9.06 -14.76
C SER A 119 4.93 -10.14 -15.77
N TYR A 120 5.90 -10.69 -16.49
CA TYR A 120 5.69 -11.75 -17.48
C TYR A 120 5.91 -13.16 -16.94
N GLY A 121 6.26 -13.33 -15.65
CA GLY A 121 6.48 -14.65 -15.03
C GLY A 121 7.64 -15.43 -15.62
N VAL A 122 8.71 -14.75 -16.01
CA VAL A 122 9.95 -15.36 -16.52
C VAL A 122 11.13 -14.95 -15.64
N SER A 123 12.21 -15.76 -15.62
CA SER A 123 13.42 -15.35 -14.90
C SER A 123 14.13 -14.19 -15.63
N LEU A 124 14.83 -13.34 -14.86
CA LEU A 124 15.65 -12.27 -15.42
C LEU A 124 16.69 -12.83 -16.42
N GLU A 125 17.32 -13.96 -16.07
CA GLU A 125 18.29 -14.63 -16.93
C GLU A 125 17.68 -15.09 -18.26
N ALA A 126 16.45 -15.66 -18.21
CA ALA A 126 15.74 -16.06 -19.42
C ALA A 126 15.42 -14.86 -20.32
N LEU A 127 14.97 -13.74 -19.73
CA LEU A 127 14.70 -12.51 -20.46
C LEU A 127 15.99 -11.94 -21.08
N MET A 128 17.06 -11.86 -20.32
CA MET A 128 18.37 -11.39 -20.80
C MET A 128 18.91 -12.29 -21.93
N THR A 129 18.86 -13.60 -21.75
CA THR A 129 19.32 -14.57 -22.76
C THR A 129 18.54 -14.44 -24.06
N ALA A 130 17.21 -14.32 -23.99
CA ALA A 130 16.34 -14.16 -25.16
C ALA A 130 16.65 -12.90 -25.98
N ASN A 131 17.25 -11.89 -25.35
CA ASN A 131 17.56 -10.59 -25.98
C ASN A 131 19.06 -10.37 -26.19
N GLY A 132 19.91 -11.35 -25.85
CA GLY A 132 21.37 -11.22 -25.99
C GLY A 132 21.97 -10.14 -25.07
N LEU A 133 21.33 -9.87 -23.95
CA LEU A 133 21.78 -8.89 -22.95
C LEU A 133 22.76 -9.56 -21.98
N THR A 134 23.80 -8.81 -21.58
CA THR A 134 24.83 -9.27 -20.64
C THR A 134 24.84 -8.51 -19.32
N GLU A 135 24.20 -7.34 -19.28
CA GLU A 135 24.09 -6.47 -18.09
C GLU A 135 22.63 -6.10 -17.88
N ALA A 136 22.16 -6.27 -16.65
CA ALA A 136 20.76 -6.05 -16.29
C ALA A 136 20.33 -4.57 -16.27
N ASP A 137 21.28 -3.65 -16.23
CA ASP A 137 21.01 -2.24 -15.93
C ASP A 137 20.87 -1.33 -17.16
N ILE A 138 21.01 -1.89 -18.37
CA ILE A 138 20.99 -1.06 -19.60
C ILE A 138 19.71 -1.32 -20.38
N LEU A 139 18.70 -0.52 -20.10
CA LEU A 139 17.47 -0.44 -20.89
C LEU A 139 17.33 0.93 -21.52
N GLU A 140 17.02 0.97 -22.81
CA GLU A 140 16.65 2.19 -23.50
C GLU A 140 15.11 2.26 -23.64
N VAL A 141 14.52 3.39 -23.27
CA VAL A 141 13.08 3.63 -23.49
C VAL A 141 12.77 3.50 -24.98
N GLY A 142 11.75 2.72 -25.30
CA GLY A 142 11.41 2.39 -26.70
C GLY A 142 12.16 1.16 -27.26
N GLN A 143 13.09 0.56 -26.52
CA GLN A 143 13.71 -0.70 -26.89
C GLN A 143 12.66 -1.80 -26.93
N THR A 144 12.72 -2.66 -27.97
CA THR A 144 11.83 -3.84 -28.04
C THR A 144 12.55 -5.05 -27.48
N LEU A 145 11.96 -5.68 -26.48
CA LEU A 145 12.43 -6.93 -25.88
C LEU A 145 11.56 -8.11 -26.34
N VAL A 146 12.20 -9.23 -26.61
CA VAL A 146 11.54 -10.53 -26.76
C VAL A 146 11.37 -11.13 -25.36
N VAL A 147 10.14 -11.29 -24.91
CA VAL A 147 9.82 -11.96 -23.65
C VAL A 147 9.60 -13.45 -23.92
N PRO A 148 10.48 -14.34 -23.43
CA PRO A 148 10.37 -15.77 -23.72
C PRO A 148 9.15 -16.41 -23.07
N VAL A 149 8.81 -17.62 -23.51
CA VAL A 149 7.79 -18.46 -22.85
C VAL A 149 8.30 -18.88 -21.47
N PRO A 150 7.47 -18.80 -20.41
CA PRO A 150 7.87 -19.34 -19.10
C PRO A 150 8.18 -20.84 -19.16
N GLU A 151 9.31 -21.25 -18.59
CA GLU A 151 9.63 -22.67 -18.46
C GLU A 151 8.66 -23.32 -17.45
N PRO A 152 8.00 -24.44 -17.79
CA PRO A 152 7.09 -25.10 -16.86
C PRO A 152 7.90 -25.77 -15.74
N GLY A 153 7.85 -25.20 -14.54
CA GLY A 153 8.40 -25.79 -13.33
C GLY A 153 7.41 -26.73 -12.62
N ALA A 154 7.86 -27.41 -11.56
CA ALA A 154 6.94 -28.13 -10.68
C ALA A 154 6.01 -27.12 -9.99
N VAL A 155 4.71 -27.43 -9.96
CA VAL A 155 3.68 -26.59 -9.34
C VAL A 155 4.00 -26.38 -7.86
N GLY A 156 3.84 -25.16 -7.37
CA GLY A 156 4.08 -24.79 -5.99
C GLY A 156 3.11 -25.43 -5.00
N SER A 157 3.34 -25.14 -3.72
CA SER A 157 2.55 -25.69 -2.62
C SER A 157 1.05 -25.39 -2.77
N SER A 158 0.21 -26.38 -2.45
CA SER A 158 -1.23 -26.23 -2.28
C SER A 158 -1.63 -25.96 -0.83
N PHE A 159 -0.65 -25.94 0.10
CA PHE A 159 -0.91 -25.70 1.50
C PHE A 159 -1.43 -24.28 1.71
N LYS A 160 -2.58 -24.17 2.39
CA LYS A 160 -3.16 -22.87 2.74
C LYS A 160 -2.57 -22.39 4.06
N ILE A 161 -1.79 -21.31 3.99
CA ILE A 161 -1.03 -20.76 5.13
C ILE A 161 -1.97 -19.99 6.07
N ILE A 162 -2.81 -19.12 5.50
CA ILE A 162 -3.64 -18.17 6.24
C ILE A 162 -4.93 -17.89 5.46
N PRO A 163 -6.10 -17.73 6.12
CA PRO A 163 -7.32 -17.31 5.43
C PRO A 163 -7.23 -15.85 4.94
N ASP A 164 -8.08 -15.46 4.01
CA ASP A 164 -8.07 -14.13 3.41
C ASP A 164 -8.24 -13.03 4.46
N SER A 165 -9.17 -13.20 5.39
CA SER A 165 -9.45 -12.24 6.48
C SER A 165 -8.32 -12.11 7.51
N GLU A 166 -7.42 -13.07 7.64
CA GLU A 166 -6.27 -12.97 8.53
C GLU A 166 -5.03 -12.38 7.86
N LEU A 167 -5.02 -12.17 6.53
CA LEU A 167 -4.06 -11.29 5.90
C LEU A 167 -4.47 -9.83 6.10
N ILE A 168 -5.76 -9.54 5.96
CA ILE A 168 -6.32 -8.19 6.06
C ILE A 168 -6.45 -7.76 7.53
N TYR A 169 -6.17 -6.49 7.83
CA TYR A 169 -6.48 -5.89 9.13
C TYR A 169 -7.99 -5.65 9.21
N GLY A 170 -8.72 -6.73 9.49
CA GLY A 170 -10.17 -6.78 9.47
C GLY A 170 -10.79 -6.99 10.85
N PRO A 171 -12.11 -7.33 10.91
CA PRO A 171 -12.90 -7.39 12.15
C PRO A 171 -12.32 -8.32 13.21
N ALA A 172 -11.74 -9.47 12.82
CA ALA A 172 -11.16 -10.44 13.77
C ALA A 172 -9.96 -9.90 14.56
N SER A 173 -9.29 -8.87 14.03
CA SER A 173 -8.11 -8.25 14.65
C SER A 173 -8.34 -6.79 15.08
N ALA A 174 -9.50 -6.20 14.85
CA ALA A 174 -9.80 -4.80 15.18
C ALA A 174 -9.52 -4.42 16.64
N LYS A 175 -9.75 -5.36 17.56
CA LYS A 175 -9.54 -5.19 19.01
C LYS A 175 -8.25 -5.83 19.54
N PHE A 176 -7.36 -6.26 18.65
CA PHE A 176 -6.11 -6.86 19.08
C PHE A 176 -5.13 -5.79 19.58
N ASP A 177 -4.77 -5.86 20.86
CA ASP A 177 -3.82 -4.94 21.49
C ASP A 177 -2.38 -5.38 21.21
N VAL A 178 -1.78 -4.78 20.18
CA VAL A 178 -0.39 -5.02 19.76
C VAL A 178 0.58 -4.69 20.91
N GLY A 179 0.36 -3.57 21.61
CA GLY A 179 1.23 -3.10 22.69
C GLY A 179 1.27 -4.09 23.85
N ALA A 180 0.10 -4.46 24.36
CA ALA A 180 -0.01 -5.44 25.46
C ALA A 180 0.57 -6.79 25.05
N PHE A 181 0.34 -7.25 23.82
CA PHE A 181 0.87 -8.52 23.34
C PHE A 181 2.40 -8.52 23.25
N VAL A 182 3.00 -7.50 22.66
CA VAL A 182 4.47 -7.36 22.53
C VAL A 182 5.13 -7.28 23.92
N GLN A 183 4.55 -6.50 24.83
CA GLN A 183 5.06 -6.39 26.20
C GLN A 183 4.99 -7.72 26.96
N ALA A 184 3.92 -8.47 26.80
CA ALA A 184 3.76 -9.79 27.45
C ALA A 184 4.79 -10.81 26.97
N ARG A 185 5.29 -10.69 25.73
CA ARG A 185 6.33 -11.56 25.18
C ARG A 185 7.74 -11.24 25.68
N GLY A 186 8.05 -9.96 25.90
CA GLY A 186 9.30 -9.51 26.51
C GLY A 186 10.55 -9.74 25.64
N GLY A 187 10.41 -9.96 24.34
CA GLY A 187 11.52 -10.08 23.40
C GLY A 187 12.09 -8.72 23.00
N TYR A 188 13.03 -8.72 22.07
CA TYR A 188 13.73 -7.52 21.58
C TYR A 188 12.77 -6.42 21.10
N LEU A 189 11.67 -6.81 20.43
CA LEU A 189 10.66 -5.90 19.93
C LEU A 189 10.02 -5.04 21.02
N SER A 190 9.91 -5.58 22.26
CA SER A 190 9.30 -4.86 23.39
C SER A 190 10.14 -3.66 23.88
N ALA A 191 11.43 -3.69 23.62
CA ALA A 191 12.38 -2.61 23.97
C ALA A 191 12.83 -1.81 22.73
N TYR A 192 12.42 -2.20 21.54
CA TYR A 192 12.79 -1.57 20.28
C TYR A 192 12.08 -0.23 20.10
N ALA A 193 12.81 0.77 19.60
CA ALA A 193 12.27 2.02 19.11
C ALA A 193 13.14 2.57 18.01
N GLU A 194 12.54 3.25 17.03
CA GLU A 194 13.24 3.98 15.98
C GLU A 194 12.50 5.27 15.62
N GLU A 195 13.20 6.18 14.96
CA GLU A 195 12.62 7.41 14.43
C GLU A 195 11.88 7.12 13.11
N VAL A 196 10.60 7.44 13.08
CA VAL A 196 9.73 7.31 11.91
C VAL A 196 9.08 8.67 11.67
N ASN A 197 9.37 9.30 10.53
CA ASN A 197 8.83 10.62 10.16
C ASN A 197 9.03 11.72 11.23
N GLY A 198 10.16 11.73 11.93
CA GLY A 198 10.48 12.72 12.96
C GLY A 198 9.97 12.39 14.35
N GLU A 199 9.28 11.26 14.54
CA GLU A 199 8.79 10.77 15.82
C GLU A 199 9.48 9.47 16.22
N TYR A 200 9.82 9.30 17.53
CA TYR A 200 10.31 8.04 18.06
C TYR A 200 9.15 7.12 18.39
N LEU A 201 9.00 6.06 17.61
CA LEU A 201 7.96 5.05 17.79
C LEU A 201 8.56 3.76 18.36
N SER A 202 7.88 3.15 19.33
CA SER A 202 8.20 1.82 19.81
C SER A 202 7.89 0.75 18.75
N GLY A 203 8.51 -0.43 18.87
CA GLY A 203 8.25 -1.53 17.94
C GLY A 203 6.78 -1.88 17.79
N ALA A 204 6.01 -1.86 18.88
CA ALA A 204 4.57 -2.09 18.86
C ALA A 204 3.79 -0.98 18.10
N GLN A 205 4.18 0.29 18.29
CA GLN A 205 3.57 1.42 17.56
C GLN A 205 3.87 1.33 16.06
N ILE A 206 5.08 0.92 15.68
CA ILE A 206 5.46 0.73 14.27
C ILE A 206 4.62 -0.38 13.64
N VAL A 207 4.46 -1.53 14.30
CA VAL A 207 3.58 -2.61 13.83
C VAL A 207 2.15 -2.10 13.63
N THR A 208 1.62 -1.34 14.60
CA THR A 208 0.27 -0.77 14.52
C THR A 208 0.14 0.20 13.36
N LEU A 209 1.08 1.13 13.22
CA LEU A 209 1.08 2.14 12.14
C LEU A 209 1.09 1.48 10.76
N VAL A 210 1.98 0.51 10.55
CA VAL A 210 2.07 -0.20 9.26
C VAL A 210 0.81 -1.03 9.01
N SER A 211 0.30 -1.73 10.03
CA SER A 211 -0.97 -2.47 9.92
C SER A 211 -2.13 -1.59 9.50
N GLN A 212 -2.27 -0.41 10.06
CA GLN A 212 -3.33 0.55 9.72
C GLN A 212 -3.18 1.09 8.29
N ASN A 213 -1.98 1.52 7.94
CA ASN A 213 -1.72 2.14 6.64
C ASN A 213 -1.88 1.15 5.49
N TYR A 214 -1.29 -0.03 5.62
CA TYR A 214 -1.33 -1.07 4.57
C TYR A 214 -2.57 -1.97 4.67
N SER A 215 -3.33 -1.86 5.75
CA SER A 215 -4.46 -2.74 6.07
C SER A 215 -4.06 -4.23 6.15
N VAL A 216 -2.88 -4.51 6.68
CA VAL A 216 -2.35 -5.86 6.92
C VAL A 216 -2.47 -6.21 8.39
N ASN A 217 -2.96 -7.41 8.69
CA ASN A 217 -3.23 -7.87 10.05
C ASN A 217 -1.97 -7.81 10.94
N PRO A 218 -2.02 -7.11 12.09
CA PRO A 218 -0.87 -7.02 13.00
C PRO A 218 -0.41 -8.37 13.54
N ARG A 219 -1.30 -9.37 13.70
CA ARG A 219 -0.91 -10.73 14.07
C ARG A 219 -0.01 -11.37 13.02
N LEU A 220 -0.31 -11.17 11.73
CA LEU A 220 0.52 -11.67 10.64
C LEU A 220 1.90 -10.99 10.64
N LEU A 221 1.95 -9.66 10.81
CA LEU A 221 3.23 -8.94 10.88
C LEU A 221 4.07 -9.40 12.09
N LEU A 222 3.46 -9.61 13.25
CA LEU A 222 4.15 -10.14 14.42
C LEU A 222 4.64 -11.59 14.21
N ALA A 223 3.86 -12.42 13.53
CA ALA A 223 4.27 -13.77 13.18
C ALA A 223 5.45 -13.79 12.20
N LEU A 224 5.48 -12.87 11.23
CA LEU A 224 6.60 -12.70 10.30
C LEU A 224 7.88 -12.25 11.02
N ILE A 225 7.79 -11.26 11.94
CA ILE A 225 8.91 -10.82 12.76
C ILE A 225 9.46 -11.98 13.58
N GLU A 226 8.59 -12.74 14.24
CA GLU A 226 9.03 -13.89 15.05
C GLU A 226 9.66 -14.97 14.17
N TYR A 227 9.04 -15.29 13.03
CA TYR A 227 9.52 -16.32 12.12
C TYR A 227 10.91 -16.00 11.55
N ARG A 228 11.15 -14.75 11.14
CA ARG A 228 12.39 -14.36 10.46
C ARG A 228 13.53 -14.02 11.43
N SER A 229 13.25 -13.46 12.59
CA SER A 229 14.28 -12.96 13.51
C SER A 229 14.11 -13.30 14.98
N GLY A 230 12.95 -13.84 15.39
CA GLY A 230 12.67 -14.17 16.78
C GLY A 230 12.54 -12.95 17.70
N TRP A 231 12.33 -11.75 17.19
CA TRP A 231 12.32 -10.52 17.99
C TRP A 231 11.20 -10.46 19.02
N LEU A 232 10.14 -11.23 18.83
CA LEU A 232 9.00 -11.19 19.73
C LEU A 232 9.27 -11.92 21.05
N ASN A 233 9.99 -13.07 21.00
CA ASN A 233 10.25 -13.91 22.16
C ASN A 233 11.72 -13.90 22.61
N ASN A 234 12.67 -13.51 21.74
CA ASN A 234 14.08 -13.47 22.08
C ASN A 234 14.52 -12.03 22.43
N PRO A 235 14.96 -11.75 23.67
CA PRO A 235 15.42 -10.41 24.05
C PRO A 235 16.80 -10.04 23.48
N ALA A 236 17.57 -11.00 22.93
CA ALA A 236 18.89 -10.80 22.36
C ALA A 236 19.05 -11.56 21.03
N PRO A 237 18.31 -11.20 19.98
CA PRO A 237 18.41 -11.87 18.70
C PRO A 237 19.76 -11.60 18.04
N LEU A 238 20.21 -12.52 17.18
CA LEU A 238 21.47 -12.37 16.45
C LEU A 238 21.40 -11.26 15.38
N GLN A 239 20.20 -11.03 14.84
CA GLN A 239 19.95 -10.03 13.80
C GLN A 239 19.06 -8.91 14.35
N THR A 240 19.57 -7.68 14.38
CA THR A 240 18.89 -6.50 14.92
C THR A 240 18.64 -5.40 13.88
N ASP A 241 19.24 -5.51 12.69
CA ASP A 241 19.14 -4.48 11.66
C ASP A 241 18.01 -4.77 10.67
N PHE A 242 17.74 -6.05 10.41
CA PHE A 242 16.76 -6.52 9.42
C PHE A 242 15.77 -7.48 10.07
N ALA A 243 14.72 -6.94 10.67
CA ALA A 243 13.71 -7.71 11.40
C ALA A 243 13.06 -8.84 10.57
N LEU A 244 12.92 -8.66 9.26
CA LEU A 244 12.36 -9.64 8.34
C LEU A 244 13.43 -10.30 7.43
N GLY A 245 14.71 -10.01 7.67
CA GLY A 245 15.80 -10.58 6.88
C GLY A 245 15.95 -9.97 5.47
N ILE A 246 15.32 -8.83 5.20
CA ILE A 246 15.44 -8.12 3.92
C ILE A 246 16.76 -7.34 3.94
N GLY A 247 17.85 -7.95 3.42
CA GLY A 247 19.23 -7.45 3.53
C GLY A 247 19.57 -6.23 2.68
N ASP A 248 18.58 -5.50 2.18
CA ASP A 248 18.75 -4.24 1.45
C ASP A 248 18.95 -3.09 2.45
N LEU A 249 20.08 -2.39 2.36
CA LEU A 249 20.41 -1.27 3.24
C LEU A 249 19.43 -0.09 3.16
N SER A 250 18.74 0.07 2.03
CA SER A 250 17.68 1.07 1.90
C SER A 250 16.45 0.75 2.76
N ARG A 251 16.37 -0.49 3.25
CA ARG A 251 15.28 -1.02 4.08
C ARG A 251 15.70 -1.29 5.53
N LEU A 252 16.78 -0.64 5.99
CA LEU A 252 17.23 -0.73 7.37
C LEU A 252 16.15 -0.23 8.33
N GLY A 253 15.96 -0.93 9.46
CA GLY A 253 14.99 -0.60 10.50
C GLY A 253 13.64 -1.30 10.34
N LEU A 254 12.91 -1.42 11.44
CA LEU A 254 11.66 -2.18 11.50
C LEU A 254 10.58 -1.59 10.59
N TYR A 255 10.43 -0.26 10.59
CA TYR A 255 9.42 0.41 9.80
C TYR A 255 9.54 0.08 8.30
N ARG A 256 10.75 0.23 7.75
CA ARG A 256 11.00 -0.03 6.32
C ARG A 256 10.91 -1.50 5.95
N GLN A 257 11.29 -2.40 6.88
CA GLN A 257 11.11 -3.83 6.71
C GLN A 257 9.63 -4.20 6.62
N LEU A 258 8.81 -3.66 7.53
CA LEU A 258 7.38 -3.95 7.57
C LEU A 258 6.59 -3.31 6.44
N THR A 259 6.94 -2.08 6.01
CA THR A 259 6.28 -1.43 4.87
C THR A 259 6.50 -2.23 3.59
N TYR A 260 7.73 -2.69 3.34
CA TYR A 260 8.01 -3.56 2.20
C TYR A 260 7.24 -4.88 2.28
N ALA A 261 7.28 -5.56 3.44
CA ALA A 261 6.58 -6.82 3.61
C ALA A 261 5.07 -6.67 3.39
N SER A 262 4.47 -5.62 3.98
CA SER A 262 3.04 -5.36 3.85
C SER A 262 2.65 -5.05 2.40
N ASN A 263 3.51 -4.34 1.67
CA ASN A 263 3.29 -4.07 0.25
C ASN A 263 3.32 -5.36 -0.58
N GLU A 264 4.30 -6.24 -0.36
CA GLU A 264 4.40 -7.51 -1.10
C GLU A 264 3.31 -8.52 -0.69
N LEU A 265 2.88 -8.54 0.58
CA LEU A 265 1.72 -9.31 1.02
C LEU A 265 0.45 -8.88 0.27
N ASN A 266 0.19 -7.57 0.24
CA ASN A 266 -0.94 -6.99 -0.48
C ASN A 266 -0.85 -7.26 -1.98
N ARG A 267 0.33 -7.11 -2.60
CA ARG A 267 0.54 -7.39 -4.03
C ARG A 267 0.14 -8.81 -4.39
N GLY A 268 0.61 -9.80 -3.63
CA GLY A 268 0.23 -11.20 -3.86
C GLY A 268 -1.27 -11.42 -3.66
N TYR A 269 -1.85 -10.83 -2.62
CA TYR A 269 -3.27 -10.93 -2.31
C TYR A 269 -4.16 -10.35 -3.42
N TYR A 270 -3.94 -9.09 -3.81
CA TYR A 270 -4.81 -8.38 -4.74
C TYR A 270 -4.61 -8.84 -6.19
N LEU A 271 -3.39 -9.15 -6.62
CA LEU A 271 -3.16 -9.74 -7.94
C LEU A 271 -3.80 -11.13 -8.06
N TRP A 272 -3.79 -11.93 -6.97
CA TRP A 272 -4.54 -13.18 -6.94
C TRP A 272 -6.05 -12.93 -7.07
N ARG A 273 -6.59 -11.99 -6.33
CA ARG A 273 -8.01 -11.59 -6.40
C ARG A 273 -8.42 -11.11 -7.80
N ALA A 274 -7.55 -10.37 -8.47
CA ALA A 274 -7.73 -9.91 -9.85
C ALA A 274 -7.51 -11.02 -10.90
N ASN A 275 -7.15 -12.26 -10.48
CA ASN A 275 -6.77 -13.36 -11.37
C ASN A 275 -5.62 -13.00 -12.34
N ALA A 276 -4.65 -12.22 -11.87
CA ALA A 276 -3.54 -11.70 -12.66
C ALA A 276 -2.22 -12.50 -12.45
N LEU A 277 -2.23 -13.54 -11.61
CA LEU A 277 -1.05 -14.32 -11.27
C LEU A 277 -1.16 -15.76 -11.77
N SER A 278 -0.07 -16.28 -12.35
CA SER A 278 0.09 -17.68 -12.75
C SER A 278 1.38 -18.32 -12.24
N THR A 279 2.37 -17.50 -11.89
CA THR A 279 3.71 -17.96 -11.47
C THR A 279 4.29 -17.04 -10.39
N TRP A 280 5.16 -17.60 -9.55
CA TRP A 280 6.10 -16.85 -8.71
C TRP A 280 7.47 -16.82 -9.39
N VAL A 281 8.15 -15.68 -9.34
CA VAL A 281 9.58 -15.58 -9.64
C VAL A 281 10.29 -15.38 -8.31
N LEU A 282 11.12 -16.35 -7.94
CA LEU A 282 11.81 -16.38 -6.66
C LEU A 282 13.09 -15.53 -6.70
N ALA A 283 13.68 -15.27 -5.53
CA ALA A 283 14.88 -14.44 -5.43
C ALA A 283 16.10 -15.04 -6.18
N ASP A 284 16.17 -16.36 -6.31
CA ASP A 284 17.19 -17.05 -7.11
C ASP A 284 16.89 -17.09 -8.63
N GLY A 285 15.81 -16.43 -9.08
CA GLY A 285 15.36 -16.40 -10.47
C GLY A 285 14.56 -17.63 -10.90
N SER A 286 14.39 -18.63 -10.05
CA SER A 286 13.56 -19.79 -10.40
C SER A 286 12.08 -19.43 -10.50
N VAL A 287 11.36 -20.06 -11.43
CA VAL A 287 9.95 -19.82 -11.68
C VAL A 287 9.13 -21.00 -11.15
N VAL A 288 8.10 -20.68 -10.37
CA VAL A 288 7.20 -21.66 -9.74
C VAL A 288 5.76 -21.39 -10.17
N PRO A 289 5.13 -22.27 -10.98
CA PRO A 289 3.71 -22.17 -11.27
C PRO A 289 2.89 -22.21 -9.99
N ILE A 290 1.93 -21.30 -9.87
CA ILE A 290 1.09 -21.20 -8.67
C ILE A 290 0.10 -22.37 -8.64
N ASN A 291 -0.15 -22.89 -7.43
CA ASN A 291 -1.20 -23.90 -7.26
C ASN A 291 -2.57 -23.23 -7.24
N ALA A 292 -3.46 -23.66 -8.13
CA ALA A 292 -4.82 -23.10 -8.25
C ALA A 292 -5.71 -23.33 -7.00
N GLY A 293 -5.30 -24.19 -6.09
CA GLY A 293 -6.05 -24.52 -4.88
C GLY A 293 -5.77 -23.62 -3.67
N ILE A 294 -4.85 -22.63 -3.79
CA ILE A 294 -4.59 -21.68 -2.69
C ILE A 294 -5.63 -20.56 -2.67
N ASN A 295 -5.71 -19.85 -1.56
CA ASN A 295 -6.54 -18.66 -1.36
C ASN A 295 -5.70 -17.38 -1.44
N ALA A 296 -6.34 -16.21 -1.48
CA ALA A 296 -5.65 -14.93 -1.61
C ALA A 296 -4.70 -14.62 -0.45
N GLY A 297 -5.08 -14.92 0.79
CA GLY A 297 -4.20 -14.76 1.95
C GLY A 297 -2.91 -15.57 1.81
N THR A 298 -3.02 -16.82 1.37
CA THR A 298 -1.85 -17.67 1.08
C THR A 298 -1.03 -17.13 -0.09
N ALA A 299 -1.67 -16.61 -1.13
CA ALA A 299 -0.97 -16.00 -2.26
C ALA A 299 -0.15 -14.78 -1.83
N GLY A 300 -0.68 -13.95 -0.92
CA GLY A 300 0.08 -12.86 -0.31
C GLY A 300 1.34 -13.34 0.39
N ALA A 301 1.22 -14.35 1.26
CA ALA A 301 2.37 -14.92 1.97
C ALA A 301 3.39 -15.55 1.00
N GLN A 302 2.93 -16.33 0.01
CA GLN A 302 3.80 -16.93 -1.01
C GLN A 302 4.55 -15.89 -1.83
N ASN A 303 3.89 -14.77 -2.20
CA ASN A 303 4.55 -13.67 -2.91
C ASN A 303 5.64 -13.02 -2.07
N PHE A 304 5.36 -12.73 -0.80
CA PHE A 304 6.36 -12.13 0.10
C PHE A 304 7.63 -12.98 0.18
N PHE A 305 7.49 -14.27 0.44
CA PHE A 305 8.65 -15.18 0.50
C PHE A 305 9.34 -15.36 -0.86
N ALA A 306 8.59 -15.31 -1.96
CA ALA A 306 9.17 -15.38 -3.30
C ALA A 306 10.16 -14.25 -3.60
N LYS A 307 9.97 -13.07 -2.98
CA LYS A 307 10.88 -11.92 -3.13
C LYS A 307 12.19 -12.05 -2.36
N LEU A 308 12.24 -12.94 -1.38
CA LEU A 308 13.35 -13.02 -0.43
C LEU A 308 14.18 -14.28 -0.56
N ASP A 309 13.55 -15.40 -0.91
CA ASP A 309 14.09 -16.70 -0.66
C ASP A 309 14.35 -17.48 -1.97
N ASP A 310 15.35 -18.36 -1.93
CA ASP A 310 15.57 -19.35 -2.98
C ASP A 310 14.48 -20.44 -2.95
N ARG A 311 14.46 -21.31 -3.96
CA ARG A 311 13.41 -22.31 -4.09
C ARG A 311 13.30 -23.25 -2.90
N ALA A 312 14.41 -23.66 -2.29
CA ALA A 312 14.42 -24.63 -1.19
C ALA A 312 13.90 -23.99 0.10
N THR A 313 14.34 -22.77 0.39
CA THR A 313 13.89 -21.97 1.52
C THR A 313 12.42 -21.59 1.37
N TRP A 314 12.03 -21.06 0.20
CA TRP A 314 10.64 -20.72 -0.12
C TRP A 314 9.70 -21.91 0.08
N GLN A 315 10.09 -23.13 -0.38
CA GLN A 315 9.27 -24.33 -0.19
C GLN A 315 9.04 -24.64 1.30
N THR A 316 10.03 -24.39 2.14
CA THR A 316 9.90 -24.58 3.60
C THR A 316 8.98 -23.54 4.21
N ASP A 317 9.15 -22.28 3.81
CA ASP A 317 8.42 -21.13 4.39
C ASP A 317 6.91 -21.19 4.11
N VAL A 318 6.53 -21.75 2.95
CA VAL A 318 5.13 -21.82 2.52
C VAL A 318 4.42 -23.13 2.87
N GLU A 319 5.08 -24.01 3.61
CA GLU A 319 4.52 -25.28 4.11
C GLU A 319 4.17 -25.18 5.60
N ILE A 320 3.61 -26.27 6.15
CA ILE A 320 3.11 -26.34 7.53
C ILE A 320 4.16 -25.95 8.58
N ASN A 321 5.44 -26.25 8.34
CA ASN A 321 6.55 -25.98 9.27
C ASN A 321 7.15 -24.57 9.10
N GLY A 322 6.65 -23.78 8.16
CA GLY A 322 7.06 -22.40 7.91
C GLY A 322 6.29 -21.38 8.75
N LEU A 323 5.87 -20.31 8.09
CA LEU A 323 5.11 -19.22 8.74
C LEU A 323 3.86 -19.70 9.47
N PHE A 324 3.13 -20.66 8.90
CA PHE A 324 1.93 -21.22 9.52
C PHE A 324 2.20 -21.73 10.94
N GLN A 325 3.29 -22.48 11.15
CA GLN A 325 3.65 -23.01 12.46
C GLN A 325 3.91 -21.89 13.47
N THR A 326 4.65 -20.86 13.08
CA THR A 326 4.92 -19.71 13.94
C THR A 326 3.64 -18.95 14.28
N TYR A 327 2.78 -18.69 13.29
CA TYR A 327 1.48 -18.08 13.53
C TYR A 327 0.65 -18.90 14.52
N PHE A 328 0.60 -20.22 14.32
CA PHE A 328 -0.15 -21.14 15.18
C PHE A 328 0.34 -21.12 16.64
N PHE A 329 1.65 -21.10 16.86
CA PHE A 329 2.21 -21.01 18.22
C PHE A 329 1.92 -19.68 18.91
N LEU A 330 1.78 -18.61 18.17
CA LEU A 330 1.50 -17.28 18.71
C LEU A 330 0.02 -17.06 19.00
N PHE A 331 -0.86 -17.49 18.10
CA PHE A 331 -2.27 -17.08 18.05
C PHE A 331 -3.27 -18.24 17.93
N GLY A 332 -2.83 -19.48 17.79
CA GLY A 332 -3.66 -20.63 17.44
C GLY A 332 -3.87 -20.74 15.92
N SER A 333 -4.81 -21.60 15.52
CA SER A 333 -5.11 -21.80 14.10
C SER A 333 -5.61 -20.51 13.46
N PRO A 334 -4.97 -20.01 12.38
CA PRO A 334 -5.45 -18.82 11.70
C PRO A 334 -6.86 -19.00 11.12
N PHE A 335 -7.23 -20.24 10.79
CA PHE A 335 -8.55 -20.55 10.20
C PHE A 335 -9.68 -20.52 11.24
N ASP A 336 -9.38 -20.68 12.54
CA ASP A 336 -10.37 -20.52 13.59
C ASP A 336 -10.75 -19.06 13.85
N LEU A 337 -9.95 -18.12 13.32
CA LEU A 337 -10.15 -16.66 13.42
C LEU A 337 -10.78 -16.08 12.14
N ALA A 338 -11.01 -16.91 11.12
CA ALA A 338 -11.46 -16.45 9.81
C ALA A 338 -12.87 -15.83 9.85
N VAL A 339 -13.01 -14.73 9.12
CA VAL A 339 -14.28 -14.02 8.86
C VAL A 339 -14.44 -13.84 7.34
N ASP A 340 -14.42 -14.96 6.62
CA ASP A 340 -14.52 -14.96 5.15
C ASP A 340 -15.97 -15.18 4.69
N PRO A 341 -16.36 -14.57 3.56
CA PRO A 341 -15.61 -13.59 2.78
C PRO A 341 -15.58 -12.22 3.46
N VAL A 342 -14.44 -11.52 3.38
CA VAL A 342 -14.27 -10.16 3.93
C VAL A 342 -15.25 -9.19 3.28
N ILE A 343 -15.40 -9.26 1.95
CA ILE A 343 -16.40 -8.51 1.17
C ILE A 343 -17.54 -9.45 0.76
N PRO A 344 -18.73 -9.35 1.40
CA PRO A 344 -19.87 -10.19 1.02
C PRO A 344 -20.37 -9.88 -0.40
N ALA A 345 -20.81 -10.89 -1.13
CA ALA A 345 -21.32 -10.74 -2.51
C ALA A 345 -22.56 -9.82 -2.64
N TRP A 346 -23.30 -9.63 -1.56
CA TRP A 346 -24.48 -8.75 -1.49
C TRP A 346 -24.13 -7.31 -1.09
N LEU A 347 -22.85 -7.00 -0.86
CA LEU A 347 -22.43 -5.67 -0.40
C LEU A 347 -22.77 -4.60 -1.44
N HIS A 348 -23.33 -3.51 -0.99
CA HIS A 348 -23.58 -2.32 -1.78
C HIS A 348 -22.89 -1.11 -1.16
N GLN A 349 -22.34 -0.26 -2.01
CA GLN A 349 -21.78 1.00 -1.57
C GLN A 349 -22.89 1.93 -1.09
N PRO A 350 -22.73 2.63 0.07
CA PRO A 350 -23.61 3.72 0.47
C PRO A 350 -23.62 4.85 -0.56
N ARG A 351 -24.54 5.78 -0.42
CA ARG A 351 -24.54 6.99 -1.27
C ARG A 351 -23.41 7.90 -0.83
N PHE A 352 -22.50 8.18 -1.75
CA PHE A 352 -21.39 9.09 -1.57
C PHE A 352 -21.59 10.32 -2.44
N ALA A 353 -21.31 11.49 -1.87
CA ALA A 353 -21.20 12.73 -2.60
C ALA A 353 -19.79 12.87 -3.20
N LEU A 354 -19.58 13.80 -4.12
CA LEU A 354 -18.24 14.23 -4.49
C LEU A 354 -17.55 14.91 -3.30
N PRO A 355 -16.22 14.77 -3.13
CA PRO A 355 -15.49 15.17 -1.92
C PRO A 355 -15.17 16.67 -1.85
N PHE A 356 -15.95 17.53 -2.46
CA PHE A 356 -15.71 18.97 -2.52
C PHE A 356 -17.01 19.77 -2.44
N GLU A 357 -16.90 21.07 -2.23
CA GLU A 357 -18.04 21.97 -2.04
C GLU A 357 -18.89 22.10 -3.31
N ARG A 358 -20.18 22.33 -3.12
CA ARG A 358 -21.12 22.54 -4.24
C ARG A 358 -20.77 23.79 -5.02
N GLY A 359 -20.79 23.69 -6.34
CA GLY A 359 -20.53 24.82 -7.21
C GLY A 359 -19.05 25.14 -7.40
N VAL A 360 -18.14 24.43 -6.71
CA VAL A 360 -16.69 24.56 -6.90
C VAL A 360 -16.23 23.52 -7.89
N PRO A 361 -15.64 23.92 -9.04
CA PRO A 361 -15.14 22.98 -10.03
C PRO A 361 -13.80 22.40 -9.60
N TRP A 362 -13.64 21.09 -9.80
CA TRP A 362 -12.41 20.32 -9.64
C TRP A 362 -12.09 19.58 -10.94
N VAL A 363 -10.95 18.94 -11.01
CA VAL A 363 -10.54 18.07 -12.12
C VAL A 363 -10.30 16.66 -11.65
N TYR A 364 -10.69 15.68 -12.45
CA TYR A 364 -10.43 14.27 -12.24
C TYR A 364 -9.07 13.95 -12.84
N THR A 365 -8.06 13.71 -11.98
CA THR A 365 -6.65 13.63 -12.40
C THR A 365 -6.10 12.21 -12.37
N GLY A 366 -6.66 11.32 -11.55
CA GLY A 366 -6.23 9.92 -11.49
C GLY A 366 -7.39 8.95 -11.48
N GLY A 367 -7.41 8.02 -12.45
CA GLY A 367 -8.29 6.87 -12.53
C GLY A 367 -7.96 5.83 -11.45
N PRO A 368 -8.55 4.61 -11.52
CA PRO A 368 -8.27 3.56 -10.54
C PRO A 368 -6.77 3.27 -10.38
N HIS A 369 -6.25 3.41 -9.16
CA HIS A 369 -4.87 3.15 -8.78
C HIS A 369 -4.78 2.67 -7.33
N GLY A 370 -3.57 2.37 -6.84
CA GLY A 370 -3.35 1.82 -5.51
C GLY A 370 -4.02 2.62 -4.40
N GLY A 371 -4.81 1.97 -3.55
CA GLY A 371 -5.45 2.62 -2.39
C GLY A 371 -4.44 3.04 -1.33
N TRP A 372 -3.33 2.30 -1.21
CA TRP A 372 -2.16 2.60 -0.39
C TRP A 372 -0.96 1.85 -0.94
N ALA A 373 0.04 2.56 -1.44
CA ALA A 373 1.18 2.00 -2.16
C ALA A 373 0.77 1.08 -3.34
N ASP A 374 1.74 0.62 -4.10
CA ASP A 374 1.54 -0.08 -5.38
C ASP A 374 1.17 -1.57 -5.25
N GLY A 375 1.23 -2.13 -4.03
CA GLY A 375 0.79 -3.49 -3.74
C GLY A 375 -0.69 -3.63 -3.43
N SER A 376 -1.39 -2.54 -3.10
CA SER A 376 -2.81 -2.58 -2.76
C SER A 376 -3.71 -2.71 -3.98
N ALA A 377 -5.01 -2.98 -3.76
CA ALA A 377 -5.99 -2.90 -4.86
C ALA A 377 -6.02 -1.49 -5.46
N TRP A 378 -6.38 -1.38 -6.73
CA TRP A 378 -6.67 -0.10 -7.39
C TRP A 378 -7.99 0.48 -6.87
N ALA A 379 -7.94 0.93 -5.61
CA ALA A 379 -9.09 1.35 -4.82
C ALA A 379 -9.29 2.88 -4.80
N ALA A 380 -8.31 3.63 -5.31
CA ALA A 380 -8.28 5.07 -5.23
C ALA A 380 -8.66 5.77 -6.53
N LEU A 381 -9.07 7.04 -6.37
CA LEU A 381 -9.30 8.02 -7.43
C LEU A 381 -8.72 9.35 -6.99
N ASP A 382 -8.15 10.14 -7.92
CA ASP A 382 -7.58 11.44 -7.61
C ASP A 382 -8.39 12.59 -8.19
N PHE A 383 -8.48 13.65 -7.39
CA PHE A 383 -9.14 14.90 -7.74
C PHE A 383 -8.27 16.09 -7.35
N ALA A 384 -8.07 17.05 -8.26
CA ALA A 384 -7.36 18.28 -7.96
C ALA A 384 -8.27 19.50 -8.05
N PRO A 385 -8.08 20.53 -7.20
CA PRO A 385 -8.84 21.77 -7.30
C PRO A 385 -8.46 22.53 -8.58
N LEU A 386 -9.46 23.07 -9.30
CA LEU A 386 -9.24 23.80 -10.54
C LEU A 386 -8.33 25.02 -10.35
N ASN A 387 -8.44 25.68 -9.21
CA ASN A 387 -7.66 26.86 -8.83
C ASN A 387 -6.45 26.51 -7.94
N GLY A 388 -6.11 25.26 -7.81
CA GLY A 388 -5.02 24.71 -6.96
C GLY A 388 -3.65 25.09 -7.45
N GLY A 389 -3.43 26.37 -7.74
CA GLY A 389 -2.42 26.60 -8.67
C GLY A 389 -1.18 27.33 -8.24
N VAL A 390 -1.16 28.36 -7.53
CA VAL A 390 0.02 29.24 -7.51
C VAL A 390 0.98 28.97 -6.37
N VAL A 391 0.56 28.27 -5.36
CA VAL A 391 1.42 27.84 -4.25
C VAL A 391 1.45 26.32 -4.25
N TRP A 392 2.58 25.76 -4.64
CA TRP A 392 2.81 24.33 -4.63
C TRP A 392 2.44 23.73 -3.28
N CYS A 393 1.65 22.65 -3.30
CA CYS A 393 1.23 21.90 -2.11
C CYS A 393 0.26 22.61 -1.16
N GLN A 394 -0.38 23.71 -1.56
CA GLN A 394 -1.39 24.41 -0.75
C GLN A 394 -2.59 24.82 -1.60
N SER A 395 -3.79 24.72 -1.01
CA SER A 395 -5.02 25.16 -1.63
C SER A 395 -5.93 25.81 -0.57
N GLU A 396 -6.76 26.74 -1.00
CA GLU A 396 -7.84 27.32 -0.18
C GLU A 396 -9.18 26.58 -0.38
N GLU A 397 -9.24 25.66 -1.36
CA GLU A 397 -10.43 24.85 -1.60
C GLU A 397 -10.60 23.80 -0.50
N TRP A 398 -11.84 23.37 -0.28
CA TRP A 398 -12.16 22.44 0.81
C TRP A 398 -12.43 21.04 0.31
N VAL A 399 -11.79 20.08 0.95
CA VAL A 399 -12.20 18.68 0.93
C VAL A 399 -13.39 18.52 1.87
N THR A 400 -14.43 17.79 1.44
CA THR A 400 -15.63 17.54 2.24
C THR A 400 -15.88 16.04 2.42
N ALA A 401 -16.48 15.68 3.56
CA ALA A 401 -16.88 14.31 3.85
C ALA A 401 -17.87 13.78 2.80
N LEU A 402 -17.65 12.56 2.30
CA LEU A 402 -18.52 11.91 1.29
C LEU A 402 -19.95 11.64 1.82
N THR A 403 -20.05 11.35 3.10
CA THR A 403 -21.29 10.97 3.79
C THR A 403 -21.14 11.18 5.29
N ASP A 404 -22.16 10.86 6.09
CA ASP A 404 -22.08 10.89 7.54
C ASP A 404 -21.10 9.83 8.07
N GLY A 405 -20.38 10.12 9.16
CA GLY A 405 -19.45 9.15 9.77
C GLY A 405 -18.66 9.75 10.94
N LEU A 406 -17.75 8.94 11.47
CA LEU A 406 -16.84 9.28 12.55
C LEU A 406 -15.41 9.37 11.99
N ILE A 407 -14.68 10.44 12.29
CA ILE A 407 -13.25 10.51 11.99
C ILE A 407 -12.51 9.69 13.05
N THR A 408 -11.93 8.58 12.65
CA THR A 408 -11.21 7.68 13.56
C THR A 408 -9.74 8.02 13.67
N ARG A 409 -9.17 8.55 12.59
CA ARG A 409 -7.75 8.88 12.52
C ARG A 409 -7.54 10.09 11.59
N ALA A 410 -6.66 11.01 12.01
CA ALA A 410 -6.22 12.13 11.19
C ALA A 410 -4.76 12.46 11.55
N GLY A 411 -3.92 12.67 10.55
CA GLY A 411 -2.49 12.96 10.75
C GLY A 411 -1.66 12.51 9.55
N GLY A 412 -0.47 13.09 9.34
CA GLY A 412 0.42 12.72 8.24
C GLY A 412 -0.23 12.78 6.86
N GLY A 413 -1.05 13.81 6.61
CA GLY A 413 -1.79 13.96 5.35
C GLY A 413 -3.03 13.07 5.20
N GLN A 414 -3.36 12.24 6.18
CA GLN A 414 -4.48 11.30 6.14
C GLN A 414 -5.66 11.80 6.96
N VAL A 415 -6.87 11.48 6.50
CA VAL A 415 -8.11 11.49 7.29
C VAL A 415 -8.84 10.19 7.01
N ILE A 416 -9.16 9.42 8.06
CA ILE A 416 -9.93 8.17 7.95
C ILE A 416 -11.30 8.41 8.55
N GLN A 417 -12.33 8.17 7.75
CA GLN A 417 -13.73 8.25 8.13
C GLN A 417 -14.33 6.86 8.23
N ASP A 418 -14.77 6.48 9.40
CA ASP A 418 -15.53 5.27 9.70
C ASP A 418 -17.03 5.58 9.57
N LEU A 419 -17.76 4.78 8.78
CA LEU A 419 -19.14 5.08 8.42
C LEU A 419 -20.18 4.45 9.37
N ASP A 420 -19.87 3.35 10.03
CA ASP A 420 -20.79 2.77 11.04
C ASP A 420 -20.60 3.41 12.42
N GLY A 421 -19.50 4.13 12.62
CA GLY A 421 -19.25 4.97 13.79
C GLY A 421 -18.94 4.19 15.06
N ASP A 422 -18.43 2.96 14.93
CA ASP A 422 -18.01 2.10 16.04
C ASP A 422 -16.57 2.41 16.52
N GLY A 423 -15.82 3.22 15.76
CA GLY A 423 -14.47 3.67 16.05
C GLY A 423 -13.36 2.80 15.47
N TYR A 424 -13.69 1.80 14.67
CA TYR A 424 -12.73 0.89 14.05
C TYR A 424 -12.79 0.99 12.52
N GLU A 425 -11.71 1.43 11.88
CA GLU A 425 -11.58 1.39 10.41
C GLU A 425 -11.48 -0.03 9.84
N GLN A 426 -11.45 -1.05 10.70
CA GLN A 426 -11.37 -2.47 10.40
C GLN A 426 -12.73 -3.14 10.26
N THR A 427 -13.81 -2.43 10.56
CA THR A 427 -15.19 -2.90 10.49
C THR A 427 -16.00 -2.02 9.56
N GLY A 428 -16.96 -2.59 8.84
CA GLY A 428 -17.82 -1.82 7.96
C GLY A 428 -17.07 -1.06 6.86
N TRP A 429 -17.66 0.03 6.40
CA TRP A 429 -17.07 0.93 5.41
C TRP A 429 -16.17 1.98 6.06
N ALA A 430 -14.95 2.13 5.56
CA ALA A 430 -14.06 3.22 5.89
C ALA A 430 -13.56 3.95 4.63
N ILE A 431 -13.41 5.26 4.72
CA ILE A 431 -12.91 6.12 3.64
C ILE A 431 -11.57 6.72 4.04
N LEU A 432 -10.59 6.60 3.16
CA LEU A 432 -9.32 7.32 3.23
C LEU A 432 -9.42 8.57 2.36
N TYR A 433 -9.13 9.71 2.97
CA TYR A 433 -8.79 10.96 2.28
C TYR A 433 -7.31 11.20 2.53
N MET A 434 -6.51 11.24 1.47
CA MET A 434 -5.07 11.46 1.54
C MET A 434 -4.70 12.81 0.94
N HIS A 435 -3.54 13.32 1.32
CA HIS A 435 -3.03 14.65 0.97
C HIS A 435 -3.89 15.79 1.53
N VAL A 436 -4.47 15.58 2.71
CA VAL A 436 -5.18 16.63 3.45
C VAL A 436 -4.19 17.42 4.30
N ASP A 437 -4.10 18.73 4.07
CA ASP A 437 -3.23 19.66 4.79
C ASP A 437 -3.44 19.58 6.31
N SER A 438 -2.37 19.75 7.10
CA SER A 438 -2.47 19.88 8.57
C SER A 438 -3.25 21.12 9.01
N ARG A 439 -3.28 22.15 8.18
CA ARG A 439 -4.09 23.35 8.39
C ARG A 439 -5.59 23.02 8.30
N ASP A 440 -6.33 23.36 9.35
CA ASP A 440 -7.80 23.18 9.43
C ASP A 440 -8.27 21.73 9.19
N ARG A 441 -7.37 20.75 9.32
CA ARG A 441 -7.74 19.33 9.23
C ARG A 441 -8.62 18.94 10.40
N VAL A 442 -9.70 18.21 10.11
CA VAL A 442 -10.62 17.69 11.12
C VAL A 442 -9.89 16.76 12.11
N GLU A 443 -10.27 16.86 13.38
CA GLU A 443 -9.69 16.09 14.47
C GLU A 443 -10.31 14.69 14.60
N PRO A 444 -9.53 13.67 15.02
CA PRO A 444 -10.08 12.36 15.39
C PRO A 444 -11.16 12.47 16.46
N GLY A 445 -12.17 11.60 16.41
CA GLY A 445 -13.34 11.63 17.31
C GLY A 445 -14.45 12.56 16.83
N THR A 446 -14.23 13.38 15.80
CA THR A 446 -15.26 14.27 15.24
C THR A 446 -16.27 13.46 14.42
N ARG A 447 -17.57 13.66 14.70
CA ARG A 447 -18.64 13.17 13.83
C ARG A 447 -18.94 14.21 12.77
N VAL A 448 -18.84 13.80 11.51
CA VAL A 448 -19.08 14.67 10.35
C VAL A 448 -20.33 14.21 9.59
N LYS A 449 -20.97 15.16 8.92
CA LYS A 449 -22.05 14.89 7.96
C LYS A 449 -21.55 15.02 6.54
N GLY A 450 -22.19 14.34 5.62
CA GLY A 450 -21.88 14.42 4.20
C GLY A 450 -21.91 15.87 3.70
N GLY A 451 -20.78 16.33 3.17
CA GLY A 451 -20.57 17.70 2.71
C GLY A 451 -19.98 18.65 3.73
N GLU A 452 -19.75 18.24 4.98
CA GLU A 452 -18.99 19.03 5.94
C GLU A 452 -17.49 19.06 5.60
N ARG A 453 -16.84 20.18 5.85
CA ARG A 453 -15.42 20.43 5.58
C ARG A 453 -14.55 19.56 6.49
N ILE A 454 -13.52 18.92 5.91
CA ILE A 454 -12.59 18.06 6.68
C ILE A 454 -11.13 18.48 6.54
N GLY A 455 -10.82 19.46 5.71
CA GLY A 455 -9.49 20.04 5.50
C GLY A 455 -9.30 20.54 4.08
N HIS A 456 -8.08 20.85 3.74
CA HIS A 456 -7.70 21.37 2.41
C HIS A 456 -6.83 20.35 1.66
N PRO A 457 -6.94 20.23 0.33
CA PRO A 457 -6.03 19.38 -0.42
C PRO A 457 -4.62 19.99 -0.45
N SER A 458 -3.62 19.12 -0.42
CA SER A 458 -2.20 19.50 -0.39
C SER A 458 -1.31 18.44 -1.06
N CYS A 459 -0.02 18.40 -0.71
CA CYS A 459 0.89 17.28 -0.97
C CYS A 459 1.32 16.60 0.33
N GLU A 460 0.66 16.85 1.45
CA GLU A 460 1.04 16.30 2.75
C GLU A 460 0.79 14.79 2.77
N GLY A 461 1.76 14.04 3.28
CA GLY A 461 1.71 12.60 3.38
C GLY A 461 1.82 11.85 2.04
N GLY A 462 2.32 10.62 2.09
CA GLY A 462 2.50 9.78 0.89
C GLY A 462 3.43 10.39 -0.15
N ASP A 463 3.25 9.94 -1.38
CA ASP A 463 3.94 10.45 -2.55
C ASP A 463 3.02 11.38 -3.33
N SER A 464 3.44 12.62 -3.54
CA SER A 464 2.64 13.62 -4.24
C SER A 464 3.54 14.71 -4.82
N ASP A 465 3.42 14.97 -6.10
CA ASP A 465 4.13 16.02 -6.83
C ASP A 465 3.28 17.28 -7.06
N ALA A 466 1.98 17.21 -6.77
CA ALA A 466 1.04 18.32 -6.96
C ALA A 466 -0.11 18.27 -5.95
N THR A 467 -0.73 19.44 -5.70
CA THR A 467 -1.91 19.54 -4.85
C THR A 467 -3.07 18.75 -5.41
N HIS A 468 -3.48 17.69 -4.71
CA HIS A 468 -4.66 16.90 -5.05
C HIS A 468 -5.27 16.24 -3.81
N LEU A 469 -6.39 15.58 -3.97
CA LEU A 469 -7.00 14.68 -3.03
C LEU A 469 -6.96 13.26 -3.61
N HIS A 470 -6.26 12.36 -2.94
CA HIS A 470 -6.33 10.93 -3.18
C HIS A 470 -7.44 10.34 -2.30
N LEU A 471 -8.39 9.66 -2.88
CA LEU A 471 -9.61 9.17 -2.23
C LEU A 471 -9.77 7.68 -2.44
N ALA A 472 -9.72 6.89 -1.36
CA ALA A 472 -9.88 5.44 -1.41
C ALA A 472 -10.90 4.94 -0.39
N ARG A 473 -11.34 3.68 -0.53
CA ARG A 473 -12.32 3.08 0.37
C ARG A 473 -11.94 1.65 0.74
N LYS A 474 -12.32 1.28 1.97
CA LYS A 474 -12.19 -0.08 2.52
C LYS A 474 -13.55 -0.61 2.96
N TYR A 475 -13.69 -1.93 2.98
CA TYR A 475 -14.77 -2.60 3.68
C TYR A 475 -14.19 -3.75 4.52
N ASN A 476 -14.48 -3.76 5.82
CA ASN A 476 -13.88 -4.70 6.77
C ASN A 476 -12.34 -4.74 6.67
N GLY A 477 -11.71 -3.58 6.42
CA GLY A 477 -10.28 -3.44 6.22
C GLY A 477 -9.78 -3.78 4.80
N GLU A 478 -10.52 -4.53 3.98
CA GLU A 478 -10.11 -4.83 2.61
C GLU A 478 -10.28 -3.62 1.69
N TRP A 479 -9.22 -3.28 0.92
CA TRP A 479 -9.30 -2.25 -0.11
C TRP A 479 -10.28 -2.68 -1.21
N VAL A 480 -11.30 -1.87 -1.44
CA VAL A 480 -12.34 -2.15 -2.45
C VAL A 480 -11.93 -1.49 -3.76
N PRO A 481 -11.68 -2.25 -4.84
CA PRO A 481 -11.31 -1.67 -6.13
C PRO A 481 -12.28 -0.57 -6.58
N ALA A 482 -11.73 0.49 -7.18
CA ALA A 482 -12.54 1.61 -7.65
C ALA A 482 -13.37 1.28 -8.89
N ASP A 483 -13.07 0.15 -9.55
CA ASP A 483 -13.82 -0.38 -10.69
C ASP A 483 -14.37 -1.79 -10.43
N GLY A 484 -14.84 -2.50 -11.45
CA GLY A 484 -15.29 -3.88 -11.37
C GLY A 484 -16.71 -4.05 -10.79
N HIS A 485 -16.90 -5.07 -9.93
CA HIS A 485 -18.24 -5.47 -9.45
C HIS A 485 -18.87 -4.48 -8.48
N LEU A 486 -18.05 -3.75 -7.73
CA LEU A 486 -18.49 -2.75 -6.76
C LEU A 486 -17.77 -1.42 -7.06
N PRO A 487 -18.09 -0.75 -8.19
CA PRO A 487 -17.37 0.42 -8.62
C PRO A 487 -17.53 1.58 -7.62
N PHE A 488 -16.55 2.49 -7.59
CA PHE A 488 -16.67 3.70 -6.80
C PHE A 488 -17.69 4.63 -7.45
N VAL A 489 -18.75 4.97 -6.71
CA VAL A 489 -19.83 5.84 -7.19
C VAL A 489 -19.90 7.10 -6.35
N LEU A 490 -19.73 8.28 -6.97
CA LEU A 490 -19.70 9.59 -6.33
C LEU A 490 -20.75 10.50 -7.01
N ASP A 491 -21.79 10.92 -6.31
CA ASP A 491 -22.93 11.70 -6.86
C ASP A 491 -23.49 11.11 -8.19
N GLY A 492 -23.51 9.78 -8.29
CA GLY A 492 -23.95 9.06 -9.49
C GLY A 492 -22.92 8.96 -10.62
N TRP A 493 -21.72 9.50 -10.44
CA TRP A 493 -20.57 9.20 -11.30
C TRP A 493 -20.03 7.82 -10.95
N VAL A 494 -19.98 6.93 -11.92
CA VAL A 494 -19.50 5.55 -11.77
C VAL A 494 -18.10 5.45 -12.35
N SER A 495 -17.14 5.02 -11.51
CA SER A 495 -15.76 4.79 -11.93
C SER A 495 -15.59 3.54 -12.77
N SER A 496 -14.69 3.57 -13.72
CA SER A 496 -14.23 2.41 -14.48
C SER A 496 -12.78 2.61 -14.92
N GLY A 497 -11.94 1.58 -14.77
CA GLY A 497 -10.55 1.60 -15.23
C GLY A 497 -10.42 1.39 -16.74
N ALA A 498 -9.28 1.80 -17.29
CA ALA A 498 -8.86 1.53 -18.67
C ALA A 498 -7.90 0.32 -18.77
N GLY A 499 -7.60 -0.34 -17.64
CA GLY A 499 -6.65 -1.46 -17.58
C GLY A 499 -5.20 -1.04 -17.37
N VAL A 500 -4.97 0.26 -17.19
CA VAL A 500 -3.69 0.87 -16.83
C VAL A 500 -3.91 1.68 -15.55
N GLU A 501 -2.95 1.65 -14.65
CA GLU A 501 -3.00 2.39 -13.40
C GLU A 501 -3.06 3.91 -13.65
N TYR A 502 -3.84 4.65 -12.88
CA TYR A 502 -4.18 6.07 -13.03
C TYR A 502 -5.02 6.43 -14.27
N ASP A 503 -5.23 5.51 -15.21
CA ASP A 503 -6.08 5.75 -16.37
C ASP A 503 -7.49 5.20 -16.14
N GLY A 504 -8.50 5.97 -16.50
CA GLY A 504 -9.89 5.56 -16.30
C GLY A 504 -10.91 6.65 -16.53
N TYR A 505 -12.16 6.30 -16.27
CA TYR A 505 -13.31 7.13 -16.59
C TYR A 505 -14.28 7.26 -15.43
N LEU A 506 -14.92 8.41 -15.32
CA LEU A 506 -16.14 8.62 -14.54
C LEU A 506 -17.32 8.83 -15.48
N LYS A 507 -18.38 8.04 -15.31
CA LYS A 507 -19.56 8.06 -16.18
C LYS A 507 -20.84 8.40 -15.40
N ARG A 508 -21.61 9.37 -15.90
CA ARG A 508 -22.93 9.72 -15.35
C ARG A 508 -23.91 10.03 -16.50
N GLY A 509 -24.89 9.13 -16.72
CA GLY A 509 -25.77 9.21 -17.88
C GLY A 509 -24.98 9.11 -19.20
N ASN A 510 -25.08 10.14 -20.03
CA ASN A 510 -24.37 10.20 -21.31
C ASN A 510 -23.03 10.97 -21.25
N VAL A 511 -22.64 11.43 -20.06
CA VAL A 511 -21.38 12.18 -19.85
C VAL A 511 -20.31 11.22 -19.38
N THR A 512 -19.14 11.30 -19.99
CA THR A 512 -17.93 10.60 -19.59
C THR A 512 -16.82 11.60 -19.37
N LEU A 513 -16.16 11.51 -18.23
CA LEU A 513 -14.92 12.22 -17.93
C LEU A 513 -13.78 11.22 -17.96
N GLU A 514 -12.63 11.62 -18.48
CA GLU A 514 -11.39 10.84 -18.52
C GLU A 514 -10.44 11.37 -17.46
N ALA A 515 -9.71 10.49 -16.79
CA ALA A 515 -8.63 10.90 -15.90
C ALA A 515 -7.46 11.43 -16.73
N LEU A 516 -7.08 12.68 -16.54
CA LEU A 516 -6.02 13.34 -17.30
C LEU A 516 -5.17 14.20 -16.38
N GLU A 517 -3.87 14.12 -16.54
CA GLU A 517 -2.95 15.08 -15.94
C GLU A 517 -3.21 16.47 -16.52
N GLY A 518 -3.49 17.45 -15.64
CA GLY A 518 -3.78 18.83 -16.03
C GLY A 518 -5.27 19.17 -16.09
N ILE A 519 -5.57 20.36 -16.57
CA ILE A 519 -6.92 20.95 -16.54
C ILE A 519 -7.48 21.00 -17.95
N PHE A 520 -8.52 20.22 -18.19
CA PHE A 520 -9.22 20.13 -19.46
C PHE A 520 -10.73 20.12 -19.24
N GLU A 521 -11.52 20.45 -20.28
CA GLU A 521 -12.97 20.34 -20.23
C GLU A 521 -13.41 18.87 -20.01
N GLN A 522 -12.65 17.92 -20.58
CA GLN A 522 -12.94 16.49 -20.52
C GLN A 522 -12.77 15.86 -19.15
N ASN A 523 -12.03 16.50 -18.22
CA ASN A 523 -11.84 16.00 -16.85
C ASN A 523 -12.37 16.96 -15.78
N THR A 524 -13.02 18.06 -16.15
CA THR A 524 -13.62 18.99 -15.19
C THR A 524 -14.92 18.42 -14.62
N ILE A 525 -15.01 18.40 -13.29
CA ILE A 525 -16.12 17.86 -12.54
C ILE A 525 -16.62 18.85 -11.47
N GLN A 526 -17.91 18.84 -11.22
CA GLN A 526 -18.55 19.73 -10.24
C GLN A 526 -19.67 18.97 -9.53
N ARG A 527 -19.78 19.23 -8.20
CA ARG A 527 -20.86 18.70 -7.36
C ARG A 527 -22.15 19.47 -7.53
#